data_a721bb85d855bc5c203946b9a8ed1a7a
#
_entry.id   a721bb85d855bc5c203946b9a8ed1a7a
#
_cell.length_a   1.000
_cell.length_b   1.000
_cell.length_c   1.000
_cell.angle_alpha   90.00
_cell.angle_beta   90.00
_cell.angle_gamma   90.00
#
_symmetry.space_group_name_H-M   'P 1'
#
loop_
_entity.id
_entity.type
_entity.pdbx_description
1 polymer ?
#
loop_
_entity_poly.entity_id
_entity_poly.type
_entity_poly.pdbx_seq_one_letter_code
_entity_poly.pdbx_strand_id
1 'polypeptide(L)'
;MVEYSSAHSASYALVGRLFKSVYIQMAAALAVTGLTAWFVASSPAILEYIFMHPASIWILLIAEFGLVLWLSARVMHMSMGTATLLFILYSVLTGVTFSTIFLVYTGETIATTFFVTAGTFLAMSIVGYVTRLDLSRMGSLLYTLLIGLIIATLVNIFLKSTMLYWITTYAGVVIFTGLIAWDTQKLKQLFLQFGTADESGHKLALLGALTLYLDFINLFLMLLRILGGNRE
;
A
#
# COMPACT_ATOMS: atom_id res chain seq x y z
N MET A 1 -5.14 -42.28 3.34
CA MET A 1 -5.96 -41.26 2.65
C MET A 1 -6.52 -40.19 3.60
N VAL A 2 -6.96 -40.53 4.81
CA VAL A 2 -7.53 -39.58 5.80
C VAL A 2 -6.49 -38.58 6.32
N GLU A 3 -5.25 -39.00 6.52
CA GLU A 3 -4.16 -38.18 7.06
C GLU A 3 -3.69 -37.09 6.08
N TYR A 4 -3.67 -37.39 4.80
CA TYR A 4 -3.33 -36.41 3.72
C TYR A 4 -4.41 -35.31 3.57
N SER A 5 -5.68 -35.66 3.77
CA SER A 5 -6.79 -34.72 3.73
C SER A 5 -6.78 -33.77 4.92
N SER A 6 -6.40 -34.25 6.11
CA SER A 6 -6.35 -33.43 7.33
C SER A 6 -5.18 -32.45 7.33
N ALA A 7 -4.00 -32.84 6.84
CA ALA A 7 -2.85 -31.95 6.69
C ALA A 7 -3.12 -30.83 5.68
N HIS A 8 -3.79 -31.15 4.59
CA HIS A 8 -4.14 -30.16 3.54
C HIS A 8 -5.16 -29.12 4.06
N SER A 9 -6.18 -29.58 4.78
CA SER A 9 -7.18 -28.70 5.40
C SER A 9 -6.57 -27.78 6.48
N ALA A 10 -5.65 -28.28 7.28
CA ALA A 10 -4.93 -27.50 8.29
C ALA A 10 -4.06 -26.39 7.67
N SER A 11 -3.40 -26.69 6.55
CA SER A 11 -2.60 -25.69 5.82
C SER A 11 -3.47 -24.54 5.27
N TYR A 12 -4.61 -24.83 4.65
CA TYR A 12 -5.52 -23.78 4.18
C TYR A 12 -6.14 -22.97 5.31
N ALA A 13 -6.45 -23.59 6.45
CA ALA A 13 -6.93 -22.87 7.63
C ALA A 13 -5.87 -21.90 8.20
N LEU A 14 -4.60 -22.27 8.16
CA LEU A 14 -3.49 -21.39 8.54
C LEU A 14 -3.35 -20.22 7.58
N VAL A 15 -3.37 -20.48 6.25
CA VAL A 15 -3.35 -19.42 5.22
C VAL A 15 -4.48 -18.42 5.45
N GLY A 16 -5.70 -18.89 5.72
CA GLY A 16 -6.84 -18.01 6.01
C GLY A 16 -6.62 -17.13 7.24
N ARG A 17 -6.01 -17.67 8.31
CA ARG A 17 -5.66 -16.91 9.52
C ARG A 17 -4.59 -15.86 9.24
N LEU A 18 -3.57 -16.17 8.46
CA LEU A 18 -2.53 -15.22 8.08
C LEU A 18 -3.09 -14.10 7.20
N PHE A 19 -3.95 -14.40 6.22
CA PHE A 19 -4.64 -13.37 5.44
C PHE A 19 -5.53 -12.47 6.29
N LYS A 20 -6.27 -13.04 7.25
CA LYS A 20 -7.02 -12.23 8.20
C LYS A 20 -6.11 -11.25 8.95
N SER A 21 -4.93 -11.70 9.38
CA SER A 21 -3.93 -10.85 10.03
C SER A 21 -3.42 -9.76 9.09
N VAL A 22 -3.12 -10.08 7.83
CA VAL A 22 -2.71 -9.11 6.79
C VAL A 22 -3.73 -7.99 6.66
N TYR A 23 -4.99 -8.33 6.41
CA TYR A 23 -6.03 -7.31 6.18
C TYR A 23 -6.35 -6.48 7.42
N ILE A 24 -6.31 -7.08 8.62
CA ILE A 24 -6.49 -6.33 9.87
C ILE A 24 -5.35 -5.34 10.08
N GLN A 25 -4.10 -5.75 9.91
CA GLN A 25 -2.94 -4.86 10.08
C GLN A 25 -2.93 -3.75 9.02
N MET A 26 -3.24 -4.08 7.75
CA MET A 26 -3.38 -3.11 6.68
C MET A 26 -4.50 -2.10 6.97
N ALA A 27 -5.69 -2.56 7.40
CA ALA A 27 -6.81 -1.69 7.72
C ALA A 27 -6.48 -0.77 8.90
N ALA A 28 -5.80 -1.28 9.94
CA ALA A 28 -5.32 -0.48 11.06
C ALA A 28 -4.31 0.59 10.59
N ALA A 29 -3.37 0.23 9.73
CA ALA A 29 -2.40 1.15 9.15
C ALA A 29 -3.08 2.26 8.32
N LEU A 30 -4.06 1.91 7.48
CA LEU A 30 -4.86 2.87 6.72
C LEU A 30 -5.66 3.81 7.64
N ALA A 31 -6.23 3.28 8.72
CA ALA A 31 -6.94 4.09 9.72
C ALA A 31 -5.99 5.08 10.41
N VAL A 32 -4.79 4.63 10.83
CA VAL A 32 -3.75 5.51 11.39
C VAL A 32 -3.36 6.59 10.38
N THR A 33 -3.12 6.24 9.12
CA THR A 33 -2.79 7.20 8.06
C THR A 33 -3.90 8.24 7.88
N GLY A 34 -5.15 7.80 7.75
CA GLY A 34 -6.29 8.70 7.56
C GLY A 34 -6.54 9.63 8.75
N LEU A 35 -6.48 9.10 9.98
CA LEU A 35 -6.64 9.89 11.20
C LEU A 35 -5.50 10.90 11.36
N THR A 36 -4.26 10.51 11.11
CA THR A 36 -3.12 11.41 11.15
C THR A 36 -3.25 12.51 10.10
N ALA A 37 -3.61 12.15 8.86
CA ALA A 37 -3.80 13.12 7.79
C ALA A 37 -4.90 14.14 8.12
N TRP A 38 -6.02 13.67 8.63
CA TRP A 38 -7.12 14.54 9.07
C TRP A 38 -6.72 15.45 10.24
N PHE A 39 -6.04 14.90 11.25
CA PHE A 39 -5.58 15.67 12.42
C PHE A 39 -4.59 16.76 12.01
N VAL A 40 -3.58 16.44 11.19
CA VAL A 40 -2.60 17.40 10.70
C VAL A 40 -3.27 18.46 9.82
N ALA A 41 -4.16 18.06 8.91
CA ALA A 41 -4.90 18.98 8.07
C ALA A 41 -5.81 19.95 8.85
N SER A 42 -6.30 19.52 10.01
CA SER A 42 -7.14 20.33 10.91
C SER A 42 -6.32 21.28 11.80
N SER A 43 -4.99 21.21 11.76
CA SER A 43 -4.10 22.01 12.61
C SER A 43 -3.31 23.04 11.78
N PRO A 44 -3.76 24.32 11.71
CA PRO A 44 -3.08 25.34 10.92
C PRO A 44 -1.60 25.51 11.27
N ALA A 45 -1.26 25.43 12.57
CA ALA A 45 0.11 25.60 13.04
C ALA A 45 1.06 24.52 12.50
N ILE A 46 0.59 23.24 12.41
CA ILE A 46 1.39 22.15 11.88
C ILE A 46 1.56 22.30 10.37
N LEU A 47 0.48 22.66 9.65
CA LEU A 47 0.53 22.89 8.22
C LEU A 47 1.47 24.06 7.88
N GLU A 48 1.34 25.19 8.61
CA GLU A 48 2.21 26.35 8.41
C GLU A 48 3.69 25.96 8.59
N TYR A 49 4.02 25.22 9.66
CA TYR A 49 5.38 24.74 9.90
C TYR A 49 5.91 23.88 8.73
N ILE A 50 5.10 22.96 8.22
CA ILE A 50 5.48 22.07 7.12
C ILE A 50 5.71 22.88 5.84
N PHE A 51 4.84 23.86 5.52
CA PHE A 51 4.90 24.63 4.29
C PHE A 51 5.92 25.79 4.32
N MET A 52 6.15 26.39 5.49
CA MET A 52 7.18 27.44 5.63
C MET A 52 8.61 26.90 5.53
N HIS A 53 8.78 25.57 5.71
CA HIS A 53 10.08 24.94 5.64
C HIS A 53 10.10 23.93 4.46
N PRO A 54 10.44 24.33 3.24
CA PRO A 54 10.44 23.43 2.06
C PRO A 54 11.28 22.15 2.26
N ALA A 55 12.30 22.21 3.11
CA ALA A 55 13.09 21.05 3.49
C ALA A 55 12.27 19.97 4.22
N SER A 56 11.20 20.35 4.94
CA SER A 56 10.38 19.41 5.72
C SER A 56 9.72 18.35 4.85
N ILE A 57 9.23 18.72 3.68
CA ILE A 57 8.60 17.79 2.73
C ILE A 57 9.63 16.78 2.22
N TRP A 58 10.83 17.24 1.86
CA TRP A 58 11.90 16.36 1.41
C TRP A 58 12.39 15.42 2.51
N ILE A 59 12.49 15.92 3.74
CA ILE A 59 12.86 15.10 4.91
C ILE A 59 11.81 14.02 5.14
N LEU A 60 10.50 14.36 5.09
CA LEU A 60 9.41 13.40 5.24
C LEU A 60 9.47 12.33 4.16
N LEU A 61 9.58 12.69 2.88
CA LEU A 61 9.65 11.75 1.77
C LEU A 61 10.87 10.82 1.88
N ILE A 62 12.04 11.35 2.25
CA ILE A 62 13.26 10.56 2.45
C ILE A 62 13.09 9.61 3.65
N ALA A 63 12.48 10.09 4.74
CA ALA A 63 12.22 9.28 5.93
C ALA A 63 11.22 8.15 5.63
N GLU A 64 10.13 8.42 4.91
CA GLU A 64 9.16 7.41 4.48
C GLU A 64 9.83 6.36 3.59
N PHE A 65 10.55 6.80 2.57
CA PHE A 65 11.22 5.89 1.64
C PHE A 65 12.28 5.04 2.35
N GLY A 66 13.12 5.67 3.19
CA GLY A 66 14.12 4.97 3.99
C GLY A 66 13.50 3.96 4.97
N LEU A 67 12.42 4.36 5.66
CA LEU A 67 11.75 3.51 6.64
C LEU A 67 11.09 2.30 5.99
N VAL A 68 10.39 2.47 4.86
CA VAL A 68 9.75 1.35 4.17
C VAL A 68 10.77 0.37 3.61
N LEU A 69 11.87 0.84 3.04
CA LEU A 69 12.95 -0.03 2.57
C LEU A 69 13.60 -0.79 3.71
N TRP A 70 13.88 -0.11 4.83
CA TRP A 70 14.49 -0.74 5.99
C TRP A 70 13.56 -1.76 6.65
N LEU A 71 12.27 -1.42 6.82
CA LEU A 71 11.27 -2.33 7.36
C LEU A 71 11.12 -3.57 6.47
N SER A 72 10.95 -3.38 5.15
CA SER A 72 10.81 -4.49 4.20
C SER A 72 12.02 -5.42 4.20
N ALA A 73 13.24 -4.86 4.28
CA ALA A 73 14.47 -5.66 4.24
C ALA A 73 14.77 -6.38 5.58
N ARG A 74 14.31 -5.83 6.71
CA ARG A 74 14.73 -6.28 8.04
C ARG A 74 13.62 -6.90 8.89
N VAL A 75 12.37 -6.92 8.43
CA VAL A 75 11.21 -7.40 9.20
C VAL A 75 11.42 -8.79 9.81
N MET A 76 12.04 -9.70 9.07
CA MET A 76 12.31 -11.08 9.54
C MET A 76 13.39 -11.15 10.63
N HIS A 77 14.22 -10.13 10.77
CA HIS A 77 15.36 -10.07 11.71
C HIS A 77 15.09 -9.22 12.96
N MET A 78 13.91 -8.60 13.07
CA MET A 78 13.52 -7.80 14.25
C MET A 78 12.40 -8.49 15.02
N SER A 79 12.12 -8.06 16.26
CA SER A 79 10.99 -8.57 17.01
C SER A 79 9.67 -8.13 16.38
N MET A 80 8.59 -8.90 16.57
CA MET A 80 7.26 -8.54 16.06
C MET A 80 6.81 -7.16 16.60
N GLY A 81 7.09 -6.86 17.87
CA GLY A 81 6.78 -5.56 18.45
C GLY A 81 7.49 -4.40 17.75
N THR A 82 8.78 -4.54 17.46
CA THR A 82 9.55 -3.54 16.71
C THR A 82 9.01 -3.37 15.29
N ALA A 83 8.73 -4.45 14.59
CA ALA A 83 8.20 -4.41 13.23
C ALA A 83 6.82 -3.71 13.18
N THR A 84 5.94 -4.02 14.13
CA THR A 84 4.62 -3.37 14.24
C THR A 84 4.76 -1.88 14.55
N LEU A 85 5.64 -1.49 15.49
CA LEU A 85 5.87 -0.10 15.82
C LEU A 85 6.37 0.70 14.61
N LEU A 86 7.31 0.13 13.84
CA LEU A 86 7.84 0.77 12.64
C LEU A 86 6.77 0.88 11.53
N PHE A 87 5.89 -0.09 11.41
CA PHE A 87 4.78 -0.02 10.47
C PHE A 87 3.76 1.07 10.86
N ILE A 88 3.46 1.20 12.16
CA ILE A 88 2.64 2.30 12.69
C ILE A 88 3.34 3.65 12.44
N LEU A 89 4.63 3.77 12.74
CA LEU A 89 5.40 4.98 12.48
C LEU A 89 5.37 5.36 10.99
N TYR A 90 5.54 4.38 10.10
CA TYR A 90 5.42 4.57 8.67
C TYR A 90 4.03 5.11 8.29
N SER A 91 2.96 4.52 8.85
CA SER A 91 1.58 4.95 8.61
C SER A 91 1.32 6.39 9.10
N VAL A 92 1.94 6.79 10.22
CA VAL A 92 1.88 8.17 10.73
C VAL A 92 2.61 9.12 9.78
N LEU A 93 3.83 8.81 9.34
CA LEU A 93 4.58 9.65 8.40
C LEU A 93 3.81 9.84 7.09
N THR A 94 3.31 8.74 6.51
CA THR A 94 2.44 8.80 5.32
C THR A 94 1.19 9.64 5.57
N GLY A 95 0.60 9.57 6.76
CA GLY A 95 -0.53 10.42 7.15
C GLY A 95 -0.16 11.90 7.19
N VAL A 96 1.01 12.26 7.70
CA VAL A 96 1.52 13.65 7.67
C VAL A 96 1.67 14.13 6.22
N THR A 97 2.27 13.33 5.34
CA THR A 97 2.40 13.67 3.91
C THR A 97 1.03 13.80 3.25
N PHE A 98 0.08 12.93 3.58
CA PHE A 98 -1.28 12.93 3.04
C PHE A 98 -2.16 14.07 3.56
N SER A 99 -1.77 14.77 4.61
CA SER A 99 -2.50 15.96 5.08
C SER A 99 -2.64 17.03 3.98
N THR A 100 -1.67 17.09 3.06
CA THR A 100 -1.70 18.00 1.89
C THR A 100 -2.87 17.73 0.95
N ILE A 101 -3.38 16.50 0.91
CA ILE A 101 -4.52 16.10 0.08
C ILE A 101 -5.78 16.86 0.48
N PHE A 102 -5.97 17.11 1.78
CA PHE A 102 -7.13 17.86 2.30
C PHE A 102 -7.10 19.36 1.95
N LEU A 103 -5.95 19.88 1.51
CA LEU A 103 -5.83 21.25 1.02
C LEU A 103 -6.24 21.39 -0.46
N VAL A 104 -6.13 20.29 -1.22
CA VAL A 104 -6.35 20.26 -2.66
C VAL A 104 -7.72 19.69 -3.01
N TYR A 105 -8.16 18.68 -2.28
CA TYR A 105 -9.39 17.93 -2.58
C TYR A 105 -10.43 18.10 -1.47
N THR A 106 -11.71 18.05 -1.84
CA THR A 106 -12.78 18.08 -0.84
C THR A 106 -12.89 16.76 -0.09
N GLY A 107 -13.39 16.81 1.15
CA GLY A 107 -13.62 15.60 1.94
C GLY A 107 -14.52 14.58 1.25
N GLU A 108 -15.53 15.04 0.48
CA GLU A 108 -16.40 14.18 -0.33
C GLU A 108 -15.63 13.45 -1.44
N THR A 109 -14.74 14.16 -2.15
CA THR A 109 -13.89 13.55 -3.19
C THR A 109 -12.94 12.52 -2.59
N ILE A 110 -12.32 12.84 -1.44
CA ILE A 110 -11.43 11.94 -0.73
C ILE A 110 -12.18 10.67 -0.30
N ALA A 111 -13.37 10.83 0.32
CA ALA A 111 -14.19 9.71 0.77
C ALA A 111 -14.66 8.83 -0.40
N THR A 112 -15.20 9.44 -1.45
CA THR A 112 -15.64 8.72 -2.65
C THR A 112 -14.49 7.93 -3.27
N THR A 113 -13.32 8.55 -3.42
CA THR A 113 -12.12 7.89 -3.95
C THR A 113 -11.68 6.74 -3.06
N PHE A 114 -11.72 6.92 -1.74
CA PHE A 114 -11.39 5.86 -0.80
C PHE A 114 -12.29 4.63 -0.98
N PHE A 115 -13.60 4.81 -1.10
CA PHE A 115 -14.53 3.70 -1.31
C PHE A 115 -14.35 3.03 -2.67
N VAL A 116 -14.10 3.79 -3.74
CA VAL A 116 -13.79 3.24 -5.07
C VAL A 116 -12.50 2.43 -5.02
N THR A 117 -11.46 2.96 -4.37
CA THR A 117 -10.20 2.25 -4.16
C THR A 117 -10.40 0.96 -3.37
N ALA A 118 -11.14 1.03 -2.27
CA ALA A 118 -11.42 -0.14 -1.43
C ALA A 118 -12.20 -1.23 -2.20
N GLY A 119 -13.20 -0.83 -3.00
CA GLY A 119 -13.94 -1.75 -3.85
C GLY A 119 -13.04 -2.43 -4.91
N THR A 120 -12.21 -1.65 -5.59
CA THR A 120 -11.25 -2.15 -6.58
C THR A 120 -10.22 -3.08 -5.93
N PHE A 121 -9.68 -2.67 -4.78
CA PHE A 121 -8.72 -3.45 -4.01
C PHE A 121 -9.31 -4.81 -3.58
N LEU A 122 -10.51 -4.82 -3.01
CA LEU A 122 -11.18 -6.05 -2.58
C LEU A 122 -11.45 -6.98 -3.77
N ALA A 123 -11.96 -6.44 -4.88
CA ALA A 123 -12.21 -7.21 -6.08
C ALA A 123 -10.93 -7.87 -6.60
N MET A 124 -9.84 -7.11 -6.72
CA MET A 124 -8.56 -7.62 -7.23
C MET A 124 -7.86 -8.56 -6.25
N SER A 125 -8.00 -8.34 -4.95
CA SER A 125 -7.53 -9.28 -3.92
C SER A 125 -8.27 -10.62 -4.03
N ILE A 126 -9.60 -10.62 -4.23
CA ILE A 126 -10.37 -11.85 -4.44
C ILE A 126 -9.89 -12.55 -5.72
N VAL A 127 -9.72 -11.82 -6.82
CA VAL A 127 -9.19 -12.37 -8.08
C VAL A 127 -7.83 -13.03 -7.84
N GLY A 128 -6.88 -12.35 -7.20
CA GLY A 128 -5.56 -12.87 -6.90
C GLY A 128 -5.59 -14.10 -5.99
N TYR A 129 -6.50 -14.12 -5.01
CA TYR A 129 -6.63 -15.24 -4.08
C TYR A 129 -7.24 -16.50 -4.71
N VAL A 130 -8.25 -16.32 -5.59
CA VAL A 130 -9.06 -17.43 -6.14
C VAL A 130 -8.52 -17.93 -7.47
N THR A 131 -7.87 -17.08 -8.27
CA THR A 131 -7.40 -17.45 -9.61
C THR A 131 -6.46 -18.65 -9.58
N ARG A 132 -6.61 -19.53 -10.57
CA ARG A 132 -5.69 -20.66 -10.83
C ARG A 132 -4.63 -20.32 -11.87
N LEU A 133 -4.76 -19.18 -12.54
CA LEU A 133 -3.76 -18.71 -13.48
C LEU A 133 -2.50 -18.31 -12.72
N ASP A 134 -1.34 -18.68 -13.21
CA ASP A 134 -0.06 -18.22 -12.66
C ASP A 134 0.20 -16.77 -13.10
N LEU A 135 0.10 -15.86 -12.15
CA LEU A 135 0.31 -14.43 -12.38
C LEU A 135 1.80 -14.03 -12.31
N SER A 136 2.74 -14.96 -12.12
CA SER A 136 4.16 -14.65 -11.91
C SER A 136 4.78 -13.89 -13.10
N ARG A 137 4.44 -14.26 -14.33
CA ARG A 137 4.91 -13.55 -15.55
C ARG A 137 4.34 -12.14 -15.62
N MET A 138 3.07 -11.98 -15.29
CA MET A 138 2.41 -10.66 -15.24
C MET A 138 3.02 -9.80 -14.13
N GLY A 139 3.29 -10.37 -12.97
CA GLY A 139 3.95 -9.68 -11.86
C GLY A 139 5.31 -9.11 -12.25
N SER A 140 6.16 -9.89 -12.92
CA SER A 140 7.46 -9.41 -13.43
C SER A 140 7.31 -8.23 -14.40
N LEU A 141 6.33 -8.29 -15.30
CA LEU A 141 6.03 -7.18 -16.20
C LEU A 141 5.55 -5.94 -15.44
N LEU A 142 4.62 -6.12 -14.50
CA LEU A 142 4.08 -5.02 -13.68
C LEU A 142 5.17 -4.34 -12.84
N TYR A 143 6.12 -5.10 -12.28
CA TYR A 143 7.28 -4.52 -11.58
C TYR A 143 8.17 -3.69 -12.51
N THR A 144 8.41 -4.17 -13.72
CA THR A 144 9.18 -3.40 -14.72
C THR A 144 8.45 -2.11 -15.08
N LEU A 145 7.13 -2.18 -15.28
CA LEU A 145 6.30 -1.00 -15.55
C LEU A 145 6.24 -0.05 -14.34
N LEU A 146 6.23 -0.57 -13.11
CA LEU A 146 6.30 0.24 -11.89
C LEU A 146 7.60 1.03 -11.80
N ILE A 147 8.74 0.40 -12.11
CA ILE A 147 10.02 1.13 -12.16
C ILE A 147 9.96 2.24 -13.22
N GLY A 148 9.43 1.95 -14.40
CA GLY A 148 9.21 2.96 -15.44
C GLY A 148 8.28 4.09 -15.00
N LEU A 149 7.20 3.77 -14.28
CA LEU A 149 6.27 4.74 -13.71
C LEU A 149 6.96 5.66 -12.70
N ILE A 150 7.78 5.11 -11.81
CA ILE A 150 8.55 5.89 -10.83
C ILE A 150 9.50 6.86 -11.55
N ILE A 151 10.28 6.36 -12.52
CA ILE A 151 11.20 7.19 -13.30
C ILE A 151 10.44 8.29 -14.04
N ALA A 152 9.34 7.96 -14.72
CA ALA A 152 8.52 8.92 -15.45
C ALA A 152 7.94 9.99 -14.51
N THR A 153 7.50 9.60 -13.30
CA THR A 153 7.00 10.53 -12.29
C THR A 153 8.10 11.47 -11.81
N LEU A 154 9.31 10.95 -11.52
CA LEU A 154 10.45 11.77 -11.12
C LEU A 154 10.86 12.75 -12.24
N VAL A 155 10.93 12.30 -13.48
CA VAL A 155 11.22 13.16 -14.64
C VAL A 155 10.15 14.23 -14.79
N ASN A 156 8.88 13.91 -14.54
CA ASN A 156 7.79 14.88 -14.68
C ASN A 156 7.83 16.01 -13.62
N ILE A 157 8.48 15.80 -12.47
CA ILE A 157 8.72 16.87 -11.48
C ILE A 157 9.49 18.04 -12.14
N PHE A 158 10.44 17.72 -13.02
CA PHE A 158 11.25 18.72 -13.74
C PHE A 158 10.58 19.21 -15.01
N LEU A 159 9.95 18.30 -15.79
CA LEU A 159 9.32 18.66 -17.06
C LEU A 159 7.98 19.38 -16.90
N LYS A 160 7.28 19.17 -15.78
CA LYS A 160 5.94 19.74 -15.49
C LYS A 160 4.95 19.52 -16.64
N SER A 161 5.05 18.41 -17.34
CA SER A 161 4.22 18.07 -18.49
C SER A 161 2.87 17.52 -18.03
N THR A 162 1.79 18.20 -18.40
CA THR A 162 0.41 17.76 -18.14
C THR A 162 0.11 16.42 -18.84
N MET A 163 0.62 16.23 -20.06
CA MET A 163 0.45 14.97 -20.79
C MET A 163 1.10 13.81 -20.04
N LEU A 164 2.35 13.97 -19.59
CA LEU A 164 3.07 12.92 -18.85
C LEU A 164 2.41 12.65 -17.50
N TYR A 165 1.87 13.67 -16.84
CA TYR A 165 1.09 13.55 -15.62
C TYR A 165 -0.12 12.61 -15.80
N TRP A 166 -0.92 12.81 -16.85
CA TRP A 166 -2.09 11.99 -17.13
C TRP A 166 -1.72 10.57 -17.58
N ILE A 167 -0.70 10.43 -18.44
CA ILE A 167 -0.20 9.12 -18.84
C ILE A 167 0.24 8.29 -17.63
N THR A 168 1.05 8.88 -16.75
CA THR A 168 1.51 8.18 -15.54
C THR A 168 0.37 7.89 -14.58
N THR A 169 -0.63 8.74 -14.48
CA THR A 169 -1.81 8.52 -13.65
C THR A 169 -2.63 7.33 -14.12
N TYR A 170 -3.00 7.28 -15.40
CA TYR A 170 -3.77 6.14 -15.94
C TYR A 170 -2.96 4.84 -15.94
N ALA A 171 -1.68 4.91 -16.33
CA ALA A 171 -0.79 3.76 -16.24
C ALA A 171 -0.67 3.24 -14.81
N GLY A 172 -0.56 4.15 -13.83
CA GLY A 172 -0.51 3.80 -12.41
C GLY A 172 -1.74 3.05 -11.94
N VAL A 173 -2.95 3.46 -12.33
CA VAL A 173 -4.19 2.72 -11.98
C VAL A 173 -4.12 1.28 -12.50
N VAL A 174 -3.73 1.08 -13.75
CA VAL A 174 -3.63 -0.27 -14.35
C VAL A 174 -2.56 -1.11 -13.63
N ILE A 175 -1.38 -0.52 -13.39
CA ILE A 175 -0.26 -1.20 -12.75
C ILE A 175 -0.63 -1.62 -11.32
N PHE A 176 -1.12 -0.70 -10.47
CA PHE A 176 -1.43 -1.02 -9.08
C PHE A 176 -2.64 -1.95 -8.96
N THR A 177 -3.64 -1.82 -9.84
CA THR A 177 -4.74 -2.79 -9.91
C THR A 177 -4.24 -4.21 -10.20
N GLY A 178 -3.31 -4.36 -11.14
CA GLY A 178 -2.68 -5.64 -11.45
C GLY A 178 -1.78 -6.16 -10.33
N LEU A 179 -1.00 -5.26 -9.68
CA LEU A 179 -0.12 -5.59 -8.56
C LEU A 179 -0.90 -6.15 -7.37
N ILE A 180 -2.05 -5.57 -7.00
CA ILE A 180 -2.91 -6.08 -5.93
C ILE A 180 -3.26 -7.56 -6.15
N ALA A 181 -3.67 -7.94 -7.36
CA ALA A 181 -3.98 -9.34 -7.66
C ALA A 181 -2.75 -10.24 -7.58
N TRP A 182 -1.64 -9.81 -8.17
CA TRP A 182 -0.41 -10.57 -8.17
C TRP A 182 0.21 -10.70 -6.77
N ASP A 183 0.28 -9.61 -5.98
CA ASP A 183 0.82 -9.63 -4.63
C ASP A 183 -0.06 -10.47 -3.69
N THR A 184 -1.38 -10.43 -3.85
CA THR A 184 -2.29 -11.34 -3.12
C THR A 184 -2.01 -12.81 -3.47
N GLN A 185 -1.82 -13.14 -4.75
CA GLN A 185 -1.48 -14.51 -5.16
C GLN A 185 -0.10 -14.93 -4.62
N LYS A 186 0.88 -14.05 -4.71
CA LYS A 186 2.24 -14.27 -4.18
C LYS A 186 2.24 -14.51 -2.68
N LEU A 187 1.47 -13.71 -1.92
CA LEU A 187 1.31 -13.90 -0.47
C LEU A 187 0.67 -15.25 -0.14
N LYS A 188 -0.35 -15.68 -0.91
CA LYS A 188 -0.94 -17.00 -0.75
C LYS A 188 0.08 -18.11 -0.93
N GLN A 189 0.91 -18.02 -1.97
CA GLN A 189 1.99 -18.99 -2.23
C GLN A 189 3.03 -18.99 -1.11
N LEU A 190 3.45 -17.80 -0.64
CA LEU A 190 4.36 -17.67 0.49
C LEU A 190 3.81 -18.29 1.78
N PHE A 191 2.53 -18.09 2.07
CA PHE A 191 1.89 -18.66 3.26
C PHE A 191 1.71 -20.16 3.16
N LEU A 192 1.47 -20.70 1.97
CA LEU A 192 1.42 -22.14 1.75
C LEU A 192 2.80 -22.81 1.92
N GLN A 193 3.86 -22.11 1.53
CA GLN A 193 5.23 -22.64 1.52
C GLN A 193 5.96 -22.40 2.85
N PHE A 194 5.80 -21.26 3.48
CA PHE A 194 6.58 -20.81 4.64
C PHE A 194 5.71 -20.35 5.81
N GLY A 195 4.39 -20.41 5.69
CA GLY A 195 3.49 -19.96 6.75
C GLY A 195 3.58 -20.86 7.98
N THR A 196 3.77 -20.22 9.13
CA THR A 196 3.79 -20.88 10.44
C THR A 196 2.81 -20.17 11.37
N ALA A 197 2.43 -20.83 12.46
CA ALA A 197 1.52 -20.26 13.46
C ALA A 197 2.26 -19.46 14.54
N ASP A 198 3.57 -19.34 14.42
CA ASP A 198 4.47 -18.66 15.34
C ASP A 198 4.76 -17.20 14.94
N GLU A 199 5.74 -16.58 15.60
CA GLU A 199 6.17 -15.21 15.32
C GLU A 199 6.62 -15.00 13.87
N SER A 200 7.22 -16.02 13.24
CA SER A 200 7.69 -15.93 11.85
C SER A 200 6.53 -15.77 10.87
N GLY A 201 5.45 -16.54 11.07
CA GLY A 201 4.22 -16.39 10.29
C GLY A 201 3.56 -15.03 10.48
N HIS A 202 3.57 -14.49 11.70
CA HIS A 202 3.06 -13.13 11.97
C HIS A 202 3.91 -12.04 11.30
N LYS A 203 5.24 -12.20 11.25
CA LYS A 203 6.13 -11.29 10.51
C LYS A 203 5.89 -11.34 9.00
N LEU A 204 5.67 -12.54 8.45
CA LEU A 204 5.25 -12.69 7.05
C LEU A 204 3.91 -12.00 6.77
N ALA A 205 2.95 -12.10 7.69
CA ALA A 205 1.68 -11.42 7.57
C ALA A 205 1.83 -9.88 7.64
N LEU A 206 2.73 -9.37 8.49
CA LEU A 206 3.04 -7.94 8.57
C LEU A 206 3.70 -7.44 7.27
N LEU A 207 4.63 -8.21 6.71
CA LEU A 207 5.24 -7.88 5.41
C LEU A 207 4.17 -7.84 4.30
N GLY A 208 3.25 -8.81 4.31
CA GLY A 208 2.11 -8.82 3.40
C GLY A 208 1.19 -7.61 3.58
N ALA A 209 0.93 -7.23 4.84
CA ALA A 209 0.13 -6.04 5.15
C ALA A 209 0.79 -4.75 4.64
N LEU A 210 2.10 -4.62 4.80
CA LEU A 210 2.86 -3.49 4.27
C LEU A 210 2.80 -3.45 2.74
N THR A 211 3.00 -4.57 2.06
CA THR A 211 2.94 -4.65 0.59
C THR A 211 1.57 -4.21 0.07
N LEU A 212 0.49 -4.82 0.58
CA LEU A 212 -0.87 -4.48 0.15
C LEU A 212 -1.31 -3.07 0.58
N TYR A 213 -0.79 -2.55 1.68
CA TYR A 213 -0.97 -1.17 2.10
C TYR A 213 -0.36 -0.20 1.06
N LEU A 214 0.86 -0.48 0.58
CA LEU A 214 1.52 0.34 -0.44
C LEU A 214 0.75 0.33 -1.76
N ASP A 215 0.26 -0.82 -2.18
CA ASP A 215 -0.57 -0.93 -3.39
C ASP A 215 -1.86 -0.12 -3.26
N PHE A 216 -2.54 -0.23 -2.11
CA PHE A 216 -3.76 0.53 -1.83
C PHE A 216 -3.52 2.04 -1.87
N ILE A 217 -2.51 2.51 -1.16
CA ILE A 217 -2.17 3.94 -1.08
C ILE A 217 -1.83 4.52 -2.45
N ASN A 218 -1.04 3.79 -3.24
CA ASN A 218 -0.68 4.25 -4.58
C ASN A 218 -1.89 4.23 -5.53
N LEU A 219 -2.71 3.19 -5.49
CA LEU A 219 -3.97 3.15 -6.27
C LEU A 219 -4.90 4.30 -5.86
N PHE A 220 -5.05 4.54 -4.56
CA PHE A 220 -5.84 5.66 -4.04
C PHE A 220 -5.35 7.00 -4.58
N LEU A 221 -4.04 7.27 -4.58
CA LEU A 221 -3.48 8.51 -5.11
C LEU A 221 -3.73 8.67 -6.61
N MET A 222 -3.61 7.60 -7.40
CA MET A 222 -3.89 7.65 -8.83
C MET A 222 -5.38 7.89 -9.11
N LEU A 223 -6.28 7.23 -8.38
CA LEU A 223 -7.71 7.45 -8.50
C LEU A 223 -8.13 8.83 -8.00
N LEU A 224 -7.50 9.35 -6.95
CA LEU A 224 -7.77 10.68 -6.43
C LEU A 224 -7.42 11.78 -7.45
N ARG A 225 -6.35 11.59 -8.21
CA ARG A 225 -5.99 12.50 -9.32
C ARG A 225 -7.04 12.50 -10.42
N ILE A 226 -7.62 11.33 -10.75
CA ILE A 226 -8.66 11.20 -11.78
C ILE A 226 -9.99 11.80 -11.30
N LEU A 227 -10.44 11.42 -10.11
CA LEU A 227 -11.75 11.81 -9.58
C LEU A 227 -11.76 13.26 -9.05
N GLY A 228 -10.61 13.76 -8.62
CA GLY A 228 -10.46 15.11 -8.10
C GLY A 228 -10.06 16.15 -9.14
N GLY A 229 -9.59 15.74 -10.33
CA GLY A 229 -9.09 16.64 -11.37
C GLY A 229 -10.18 17.33 -12.22
N ASN A 230 -11.46 17.07 -11.99
CA ASN A 230 -12.58 17.62 -12.76
C ASN A 230 -13.19 18.89 -12.15
N ARG A 231 -12.48 19.61 -11.33
CA ARG A 231 -12.94 20.92 -10.79
C ARG A 231 -12.03 22.04 -11.30
N GLU A 232 -12.22 22.40 -12.55
CA GLU A 232 -12.03 23.76 -13.05
C GLU A 232 -13.36 24.51 -13.03
#